data_0ea409ae33dd31f52a65756acd6ce149
#
_entry.id   0ea409ae33dd31f52a65756acd6ce149
#
_cell.length_a   1.000
_cell.length_b   1.000
_cell.length_c   1.000
_cell.angle_alpha   90.00
_cell.angle_beta   90.00
_cell.angle_gamma   90.00
#
_symmetry.space_group_name_H-M   'P 1'
#
loop_
_entity.id
_entity.type
_entity.pdbx_description
1 polymer ?
#
loop_
_entity_poly.entity_id
_entity_poly.type
_entity_poly.pdbx_seq_one_letter_code
_entity_poly.pdbx_strand_id
1 'polypeptide(L)'
;MSKAFVKEDDEDDDSLDDQDPQALAGLAGISKNYMTPIGHQNMKSELLNLLNVDRPEIVRIVSWAASNGDRSENGDYLYGKRRLREIDRRIRHLTRRLDRAEVVDPGLQIGNDQVFFGARVEFSRNGGEAEAITIVGIDEVDPGRRRVSWVSPIAKALIKSRLGDLLSLRTPQGVDELEILDIDYAWFAKEYGDPA
;
A
#
# COMPACT_ATOMS: atom_id res chain seq x y z
N MET A 1 50.89 27.63 7.38
CA MET A 1 50.38 26.59 6.46
C MET A 1 49.08 26.08 7.02
N SER A 2 47.96 26.58 6.53
CA SER A 2 46.63 26.29 7.03
C SER A 2 46.06 25.13 6.20
N LYS A 3 45.77 24.00 6.85
CA LYS A 3 45.03 22.91 6.21
C LYS A 3 43.57 23.33 6.18
N ALA A 4 43.06 23.65 5.00
CA ALA A 4 41.63 23.75 4.76
C ALA A 4 41.01 22.36 4.92
N PHE A 5 40.28 22.17 6.01
CA PHE A 5 39.38 21.07 6.20
C PHE A 5 38.16 21.38 5.32
N VAL A 6 38.11 20.79 4.15
CA VAL A 6 36.89 20.78 3.35
C VAL A 6 35.93 19.82 4.02
N LYS A 7 34.97 20.39 4.73
CA LYS A 7 33.80 19.69 5.19
C LYS A 7 33.01 19.30 3.94
N GLU A 8 33.04 18.03 3.56
CA GLU A 8 32.03 17.49 2.64
C GLU A 8 30.69 17.67 3.35
N ASP A 9 29.95 18.69 2.95
CA ASP A 9 28.55 18.81 3.24
C ASP A 9 27.85 17.69 2.45
N ASP A 10 27.82 16.48 3.03
CA ASP A 10 26.74 15.56 2.78
C ASP A 10 25.48 16.28 3.32
N GLU A 11 24.95 17.20 2.53
CA GLU A 11 23.60 17.69 2.74
C GLU A 11 22.71 16.46 2.59
N ASP A 12 22.44 15.84 3.74
CA ASP A 12 21.35 14.91 3.91
C ASP A 12 20.06 15.65 3.54
N ASP A 13 19.75 15.67 2.24
CA ASP A 13 18.43 16.04 1.71
C ASP A 13 17.39 14.94 2.10
N ASP A 14 17.40 14.59 3.37
CA ASP A 14 16.50 13.61 3.98
C ASP A 14 15.16 14.26 4.37
N SER A 15 15.00 15.56 4.11
CA SER A 15 13.86 16.32 4.64
C SER A 15 12.71 16.56 3.67
N LEU A 16 12.86 16.27 2.36
CA LEU A 16 11.86 16.70 1.37
C LEU A 16 11.09 15.59 0.65
N ASP A 17 11.46 14.32 0.81
CA ASP A 17 10.92 13.26 -0.04
C ASP A 17 9.97 12.25 0.68
N ASP A 18 9.70 12.46 1.96
CA ASP A 18 8.80 11.59 2.75
C ASP A 18 7.32 12.03 2.64
N GLN A 19 7.05 13.08 1.88
CA GLN A 19 5.71 13.62 1.73
C GLN A 19 5.36 13.72 0.25
N ASP A 20 4.67 12.71 -0.27
CA ASP A 20 3.73 12.95 -1.35
C ASP A 20 2.54 13.72 -0.72
N PRO A 21 2.43 15.05 -0.93
CA PRO A 21 1.39 15.86 -0.29
C PRO A 21 -0.02 15.43 -0.69
N GLN A 22 -0.17 14.76 -1.84
CA GLN A 22 -1.45 14.25 -2.32
C GLN A 22 -1.81 12.93 -1.65
N ALA A 23 -0.83 12.04 -1.38
CA ALA A 23 -1.05 10.81 -0.62
C ALA A 23 -1.39 11.11 0.84
N LEU A 24 -0.73 12.12 1.45
CA LEU A 24 -0.98 12.52 2.84
C LEU A 24 -2.28 13.32 3.03
N ALA A 25 -2.67 14.15 2.07
CA ALA A 25 -3.92 14.92 2.16
C ALA A 25 -5.17 14.01 2.18
N GLY A 26 -5.13 12.87 1.49
CA GLY A 26 -6.18 11.84 1.55
C GLY A 26 -6.16 11.00 2.83
N LEU A 27 -5.03 10.96 3.55
CA LEU A 27 -4.81 10.16 4.75
C LEU A 27 -4.87 10.97 6.06
N ALA A 28 -4.87 12.30 5.97
CA ALA A 28 -5.01 13.20 7.12
C ALA A 28 -6.39 13.03 7.77
N GLY A 29 -6.48 12.17 8.77
CA GLY A 29 -7.72 11.80 9.46
C GLY A 29 -8.01 10.30 9.49
N ILE A 30 -7.26 9.47 8.74
CA ILE A 30 -7.37 8.02 8.79
C ILE A 30 -6.47 7.52 9.93
N SER A 31 -7.06 7.34 11.11
CA SER A 31 -6.34 6.83 12.29
C SER A 31 -6.03 5.33 12.20
N LYS A 32 -6.77 4.59 11.36
CA LYS A 32 -6.71 3.12 11.23
C LYS A 32 -6.18 2.71 9.86
N ASN A 33 -5.32 1.69 9.84
CA ASN A 33 -4.80 1.07 8.63
C ASN A 33 -5.32 -0.36 8.52
N TYR A 34 -6.54 -0.51 8.00
CA TYR A 34 -7.11 -1.84 7.77
C TYR A 34 -6.35 -2.58 6.67
N MET A 35 -6.03 -3.85 6.96
CA MET A 35 -5.38 -4.78 6.03
C MET A 35 -6.01 -6.16 6.12
N THR A 36 -5.98 -6.91 5.00
CA THR A 36 -6.28 -8.34 5.06
C THR A 36 -5.10 -9.12 5.68
N PRO A 37 -5.31 -10.35 6.19
CA PRO A 37 -4.23 -11.19 6.70
C PRO A 37 -3.10 -11.38 5.68
N ILE A 38 -3.45 -11.61 4.40
CA ILE A 38 -2.47 -11.82 3.33
C ILE A 38 -1.71 -10.53 2.98
N GLY A 39 -2.39 -9.38 2.97
CA GLY A 39 -1.76 -8.09 2.75
C GLY A 39 -0.73 -7.77 3.84
N HIS A 40 -1.10 -8.00 5.10
CA HIS A 40 -0.19 -7.87 6.23
C HIS A 40 1.01 -8.82 6.11
N GLN A 41 0.77 -10.10 5.78
CA GLN A 41 1.84 -11.09 5.61
C GLN A 41 2.80 -10.72 4.48
N ASN A 42 2.28 -10.28 3.34
CA ASN A 42 3.09 -9.86 2.20
C ASN A 42 3.99 -8.67 2.54
N MET A 43 3.46 -7.64 3.19
CA MET A 43 4.24 -6.48 3.62
C MET A 43 5.30 -6.86 4.66
N LYS A 44 4.98 -7.76 5.59
CA LYS A 44 5.92 -8.28 6.58
C LYS A 44 7.04 -9.08 5.91
N SER A 45 6.71 -9.92 4.93
CA SER A 45 7.69 -10.71 4.18
C SER A 45 8.62 -9.80 3.36
N GLU A 46 8.08 -8.76 2.71
CA GLU A 46 8.87 -7.76 2.00
C GLU A 46 9.83 -7.04 2.95
N LEU A 47 9.35 -6.58 4.11
CA LEU A 47 10.17 -5.92 5.13
C LEU A 47 11.33 -6.82 5.59
N LEU A 48 11.06 -8.09 5.88
CA LEU A 48 12.08 -9.04 6.30
C LEU A 48 13.10 -9.32 5.18
N ASN A 49 12.67 -9.40 3.92
CA ASN A 49 13.59 -9.57 2.79
C ASN A 49 14.50 -8.34 2.63
N LEU A 50 13.94 -7.14 2.69
CA LEU A 50 14.73 -5.90 2.62
C LEU A 50 15.77 -5.82 3.75
N LEU A 51 15.41 -6.18 4.98
CA LEU A 51 16.29 -6.13 6.14
C LEU A 51 17.40 -7.19 6.10
N ASN A 52 17.06 -8.42 5.71
CA ASN A 52 17.95 -9.58 5.89
C ASN A 52 18.72 -9.96 4.63
N VAL A 53 18.23 -9.54 3.44
CA VAL A 53 18.83 -9.92 2.15
C VAL A 53 19.32 -8.68 1.39
N ASP A 54 18.39 -7.82 0.94
CA ASP A 54 18.71 -6.76 -0.01
C ASP A 54 19.65 -5.72 0.61
N ARG A 55 19.32 -5.21 1.80
CA ARG A 55 20.14 -4.20 2.48
C ARG A 55 21.57 -4.66 2.77
N PRO A 56 21.82 -5.84 3.39
CA PRO A 56 23.16 -6.36 3.61
C PRO A 56 23.96 -6.57 2.31
N GLU A 57 23.31 -6.99 1.23
CA GLU A 57 23.95 -7.16 -0.07
C GLU A 57 24.45 -5.83 -0.61
N ILE A 58 23.59 -4.80 -0.65
CA ILE A 58 23.97 -3.46 -1.13
C ILE A 58 25.05 -2.83 -0.25
N VAL A 59 24.99 -3.02 1.08
CA VAL A 59 26.05 -2.54 1.99
C VAL A 59 27.41 -3.16 1.62
N ARG A 60 27.44 -4.46 1.29
CA ARG A 60 28.71 -5.13 0.84
C ARG A 60 29.23 -4.52 -0.46
N ILE A 61 28.33 -4.29 -1.43
CA ILE A 61 28.68 -3.66 -2.72
C ILE A 61 29.25 -2.25 -2.50
N VAL A 62 28.57 -1.41 -1.70
CA VAL A 62 29.03 -0.04 -1.38
C VAL A 62 30.38 -0.05 -0.67
N SER A 63 30.57 -0.97 0.29
CA SER A 63 31.84 -1.09 1.02
C SER A 63 32.99 -1.51 0.11
N TRP A 64 32.74 -2.46 -0.80
CA TRP A 64 33.71 -2.89 -1.80
C TRP A 64 34.07 -1.75 -2.76
N ALA A 65 33.06 -1.07 -3.31
CA ALA A 65 33.27 0.06 -4.21
C ALA A 65 34.04 1.20 -3.53
N ALA A 66 33.75 1.48 -2.26
CA ALA A 66 34.48 2.51 -1.48
C ALA A 66 35.95 2.20 -1.25
N SER A 67 36.35 0.92 -1.33
CA SER A 67 37.76 0.50 -1.19
C SER A 67 38.57 0.57 -2.50
N ASN A 68 37.90 0.72 -3.66
CA ASN A 68 38.54 0.59 -4.99
C ASN A 68 38.87 1.93 -5.69
N GLY A 69 38.94 3.04 -4.98
CA GLY A 69 39.38 4.32 -5.55
C GLY A 69 38.64 5.56 -5.02
N ASP A 70 38.69 6.65 -5.78
CA ASP A 70 38.02 7.89 -5.42
C ASP A 70 36.47 7.67 -5.42
N ARG A 71 35.87 7.93 -4.28
CA ARG A 71 34.43 7.73 -4.05
C ARG A 71 33.57 8.63 -4.91
N SER A 72 34.04 9.83 -5.20
CA SER A 72 33.30 10.85 -5.96
C SER A 72 33.16 10.50 -7.45
N GLU A 73 34.12 9.74 -8.01
CA GLU A 73 34.12 9.34 -9.42
C GLU A 73 33.70 7.87 -9.62
N ASN A 74 33.52 7.13 -8.54
CA ASN A 74 33.17 5.70 -8.59
C ASN A 74 31.65 5.54 -8.78
N GLY A 75 31.23 5.22 -10.02
CA GLY A 75 29.82 5.02 -10.38
C GLY A 75 29.13 3.94 -9.55
N ASP A 76 29.80 2.83 -9.22
CA ASP A 76 29.25 1.73 -8.42
C ASP A 76 28.98 2.18 -6.98
N TYR A 77 29.88 3.02 -6.41
CA TYR A 77 29.67 3.60 -5.09
C TYR A 77 28.46 4.52 -5.06
N LEU A 78 28.36 5.44 -6.03
CA LEU A 78 27.23 6.38 -6.09
C LEU A 78 25.89 5.67 -6.33
N TYR A 79 25.86 4.69 -7.23
CA TYR A 79 24.69 3.88 -7.48
C TYR A 79 24.28 3.08 -6.23
N GLY A 80 25.24 2.43 -5.58
CA GLY A 80 24.99 1.66 -4.37
C GLY A 80 24.45 2.52 -3.22
N LYS A 81 25.02 3.73 -3.01
CA LYS A 81 24.49 4.70 -2.00
C LYS A 81 23.05 5.10 -2.31
N ARG A 82 22.72 5.36 -3.59
CA ARG A 82 21.36 5.69 -4.00
C ARG A 82 20.41 4.53 -3.71
N ARG A 83 20.79 3.31 -4.09
CA ARG A 83 19.97 2.11 -3.87
C ARG A 83 19.77 1.84 -2.39
N LEU A 84 20.79 2.03 -1.55
CA LEU A 84 20.69 1.88 -0.10
C LEU A 84 19.65 2.85 0.49
N ARG A 85 19.67 4.12 0.07
CA ARG A 85 18.68 5.12 0.50
C ARG A 85 17.25 4.72 0.10
N GLU A 86 17.05 4.17 -1.11
CA GLU A 86 15.73 3.66 -1.55
C GLU A 86 15.26 2.52 -0.66
N ILE A 87 16.13 1.55 -0.36
CA ILE A 87 15.82 0.43 0.55
C ILE A 87 15.46 0.94 1.95
N ASP A 88 16.28 1.82 2.52
CA ASP A 88 16.04 2.38 3.86
C ASP A 88 14.71 3.18 3.91
N ARG A 89 14.38 3.92 2.85
CA ARG A 89 13.08 4.60 2.71
C ARG A 89 11.93 3.59 2.68
N ARG A 90 12.06 2.51 1.90
CA ARG A 90 11.04 1.46 1.82
C ARG A 90 10.85 0.72 3.15
N ILE A 91 11.95 0.42 3.86
CA ILE A 91 11.91 -0.17 5.20
C ILE A 91 11.13 0.74 6.17
N ARG A 92 11.46 2.04 6.23
CA ARG A 92 10.74 2.99 7.09
C ARG A 92 9.26 3.08 6.75
N HIS A 93 8.91 3.07 5.45
CA HIS A 93 7.52 3.06 5.01
C HIS A 93 6.78 1.82 5.50
N LEU A 94 7.31 0.62 5.22
CA LEU A 94 6.69 -0.65 5.60
C LEU A 94 6.53 -0.77 7.13
N THR A 95 7.57 -0.39 7.89
CA THR A 95 7.50 -0.40 9.36
C THR A 95 6.36 0.48 9.86
N ARG A 96 6.28 1.74 9.41
CA ARG A 96 5.19 2.66 9.81
C ARG A 96 3.80 2.14 9.44
N ARG A 97 3.68 1.47 8.28
CA ARG A 97 2.40 0.91 7.83
C ARG A 97 1.98 -0.30 8.66
N LEU A 98 2.92 -1.20 8.97
CA LEU A 98 2.70 -2.39 9.79
C LEU A 98 2.42 -2.04 11.26
N ASP A 99 3.10 -1.05 11.83
CA ASP A 99 2.89 -0.59 13.23
C ASP A 99 1.46 -0.07 13.47
N ARG A 100 0.80 0.43 12.43
CA ARG A 100 -0.58 0.94 12.49
C ARG A 100 -1.61 -0.02 11.91
N ALA A 101 -1.16 -1.22 11.50
CA ALA A 101 -2.03 -2.18 10.83
C ALA A 101 -3.08 -2.74 11.79
N GLU A 102 -4.32 -2.75 11.33
CA GLU A 102 -5.44 -3.45 11.95
C GLU A 102 -5.87 -4.55 10.99
N VAL A 103 -5.51 -5.79 11.31
CA VAL A 103 -5.77 -6.93 10.43
C VAL A 103 -7.22 -7.34 10.57
N VAL A 104 -7.94 -7.34 9.45
CA VAL A 104 -9.35 -7.74 9.36
C VAL A 104 -9.47 -8.91 8.40
N ASP A 105 -9.92 -10.05 8.91
CA ASP A 105 -10.13 -11.25 8.12
C ASP A 105 -11.52 -11.24 7.47
N PRO A 106 -11.61 -11.20 6.13
CA PRO A 106 -12.88 -11.29 5.43
C PRO A 106 -13.62 -12.62 5.70
N GLY A 107 -12.88 -13.70 5.96
CA GLY A 107 -13.47 -15.01 6.26
C GLY A 107 -14.39 -15.01 7.46
N LEU A 108 -14.14 -14.16 8.45
CA LEU A 108 -15.01 -13.98 9.63
C LEU A 108 -16.36 -13.29 9.33
N GLN A 109 -16.50 -12.75 8.12
CA GLN A 109 -17.69 -12.03 7.66
C GLN A 109 -18.57 -12.88 6.72
N ILE A 110 -18.22 -14.13 6.46
CA ILE A 110 -19.00 -15.02 5.58
C ILE A 110 -20.44 -15.13 6.09
N GLY A 111 -21.40 -14.89 5.19
CA GLY A 111 -22.83 -14.86 5.50
C GLY A 111 -23.36 -13.52 5.99
N ASN A 112 -22.52 -12.49 6.07
CA ASN A 112 -22.97 -11.12 6.34
C ASN A 112 -23.62 -10.53 5.08
N ASP A 113 -24.82 -9.96 5.25
CA ASP A 113 -25.63 -9.33 4.19
C ASP A 113 -25.33 -7.82 4.02
N GLN A 114 -24.35 -7.30 4.74
CA GLN A 114 -23.95 -5.91 4.73
C GLN A 114 -22.51 -5.73 4.26
N VAL A 115 -22.26 -4.68 3.47
CA VAL A 115 -20.93 -4.37 2.94
C VAL A 115 -20.05 -3.73 4.00
N PHE A 116 -18.93 -4.39 4.31
CA PHE A 116 -17.83 -3.89 5.15
C PHE A 116 -16.48 -4.06 4.44
N PHE A 117 -15.40 -3.77 5.17
CA PHE A 117 -14.05 -4.07 4.72
C PHE A 117 -13.91 -5.56 4.38
N GLY A 118 -13.25 -5.86 3.27
CA GLY A 118 -13.05 -7.24 2.80
C GLY A 118 -14.18 -7.78 1.94
N ALA A 119 -15.30 -7.05 1.74
CA ALA A 119 -16.37 -7.49 0.86
C ALA A 119 -15.95 -7.44 -0.62
N ARG A 120 -16.32 -8.47 -1.38
CA ARG A 120 -16.48 -8.41 -2.82
C ARG A 120 -17.93 -8.07 -3.10
N VAL A 121 -18.15 -6.94 -3.76
CA VAL A 121 -19.47 -6.41 -4.05
C VAL A 121 -19.71 -6.43 -5.54
N GLU A 122 -20.80 -7.05 -5.96
CA GLU A 122 -21.32 -6.95 -7.31
C GLU A 122 -22.45 -5.92 -7.34
N PHE A 123 -22.41 -5.01 -8.31
CA PHE A 123 -23.38 -3.93 -8.45
C PHE A 123 -23.63 -3.61 -9.91
N SER A 124 -24.81 -3.08 -10.24
CA SER A 124 -25.06 -2.42 -11.52
C SER A 124 -24.84 -0.92 -11.37
N ARG A 125 -24.40 -0.27 -12.47
CA ARG A 125 -24.21 1.16 -12.53
C ARG A 125 -25.19 1.75 -13.56
N ASN A 126 -26.07 2.64 -13.10
CA ASN A 126 -27.10 3.29 -13.96
C ASN A 126 -27.95 2.24 -14.73
N GLY A 127 -28.25 1.09 -14.12
CA GLY A 127 -28.98 -0.01 -14.75
C GLY A 127 -28.20 -0.74 -15.86
N GLY A 128 -26.87 -0.57 -15.93
CA GLY A 128 -25.98 -1.24 -16.89
C GLY A 128 -25.61 -2.66 -16.51
N GLU A 129 -24.56 -3.19 -17.12
CA GLU A 129 -24.03 -4.53 -16.82
C GLU A 129 -23.48 -4.60 -15.39
N ALA A 130 -23.49 -5.80 -14.82
CA ALA A 130 -22.94 -6.06 -13.51
C ALA A 130 -21.42 -5.84 -13.46
N GLU A 131 -20.98 -5.04 -12.52
CA GLU A 131 -19.56 -4.82 -12.19
C GLU A 131 -19.28 -5.42 -10.83
N ALA A 132 -18.05 -5.91 -10.60
CA ALA A 132 -17.63 -6.37 -9.28
C ALA A 132 -16.34 -5.69 -8.85
N ILE A 133 -16.27 -5.30 -7.57
CA ILE A 133 -15.04 -4.82 -6.94
C ILE A 133 -14.84 -5.51 -5.59
N THR A 134 -13.59 -5.54 -5.13
CA THR A 134 -13.24 -6.03 -3.80
C THR A 134 -12.67 -4.90 -2.96
N ILE A 135 -13.21 -4.69 -1.77
CA ILE A 135 -12.79 -3.62 -0.85
C ILE A 135 -11.64 -4.13 0.02
N VAL A 136 -10.47 -3.54 -0.14
CA VAL A 136 -9.22 -3.97 0.53
C VAL A 136 -8.50 -2.80 1.21
N GLY A 137 -7.36 -3.06 1.82
CA GLY A 137 -6.50 -2.05 2.40
C GLY A 137 -5.93 -1.07 1.37
N ILE A 138 -5.41 0.07 1.86
CA ILE A 138 -4.82 1.10 0.99
C ILE A 138 -3.60 0.53 0.25
N ASP A 139 -2.84 -0.32 0.91
CA ASP A 139 -1.61 -0.92 0.37
C ASP A 139 -1.87 -2.20 -0.48
N GLU A 140 -3.14 -2.62 -0.60
CA GLU A 140 -3.56 -3.85 -1.28
C GLU A 140 -4.30 -3.59 -2.59
N VAL A 141 -4.32 -2.33 -3.03
CA VAL A 141 -5.02 -1.93 -4.27
C VAL A 141 -4.39 -2.61 -5.48
N ASP A 142 -5.23 -3.25 -6.27
CA ASP A 142 -4.84 -3.91 -7.53
C ASP A 142 -5.96 -3.71 -8.58
N PRO A 143 -5.80 -2.74 -9.49
CA PRO A 143 -6.78 -2.49 -10.53
C PRO A 143 -7.01 -3.69 -11.46
N GLY A 144 -5.97 -4.51 -11.70
CA GLY A 144 -6.07 -5.70 -12.54
C GLY A 144 -6.99 -6.77 -11.96
N ARG A 145 -7.07 -6.84 -10.63
CA ARG A 145 -7.98 -7.72 -9.88
C ARG A 145 -9.23 -7.01 -9.37
N ARG A 146 -9.48 -5.78 -9.83
CA ARG A 146 -10.59 -4.94 -9.36
C ARG A 146 -10.64 -4.74 -7.85
N ARG A 147 -9.46 -4.65 -7.21
CA ARG A 147 -9.31 -4.35 -5.79
C ARG A 147 -9.18 -2.86 -5.57
N VAL A 148 -10.07 -2.31 -4.77
CA VAL A 148 -10.12 -0.88 -4.45
C VAL A 148 -9.87 -0.63 -2.98
N SER A 149 -9.24 0.50 -2.67
CA SER A 149 -9.05 0.91 -1.29
C SER A 149 -10.39 1.19 -0.60
N TRP A 150 -10.53 0.77 0.66
CA TRP A 150 -11.69 1.08 1.50
C TRP A 150 -11.94 2.58 1.70
N VAL A 151 -10.94 3.42 1.48
CA VAL A 151 -11.06 4.90 1.53
C VAL A 151 -11.44 5.52 0.19
N SER A 152 -11.51 4.75 -0.89
CA SER A 152 -11.90 5.24 -2.21
C SER A 152 -13.35 5.73 -2.21
N PRO A 153 -13.72 6.68 -3.11
CA PRO A 153 -15.08 7.18 -3.18
C PRO A 153 -16.14 6.09 -3.38
N ILE A 154 -15.85 5.12 -4.26
CA ILE A 154 -16.76 4.01 -4.53
C ILE A 154 -16.90 3.10 -3.30
N ALA A 155 -15.81 2.73 -2.63
CA ALA A 155 -15.89 1.90 -1.43
C ALA A 155 -16.65 2.61 -0.30
N LYS A 156 -16.44 3.92 -0.13
CA LYS A 156 -17.18 4.73 0.85
C LYS A 156 -18.68 4.80 0.55
N ALA A 157 -19.07 4.80 -0.72
CA ALA A 157 -20.48 4.75 -1.09
C ALA A 157 -21.12 3.40 -0.79
N LEU A 158 -20.37 2.30 -1.00
CA LEU A 158 -20.85 0.93 -0.81
C LEU A 158 -20.85 0.46 0.64
N ILE A 159 -19.88 0.90 1.47
CA ILE A 159 -19.75 0.45 2.88
C ILE A 159 -21.03 0.79 3.66
N LYS A 160 -21.52 -0.20 4.41
CA LYS A 160 -22.75 -0.24 5.20
C LYS A 160 -24.05 -0.45 4.41
N SER A 161 -24.00 -0.53 3.08
CA SER A 161 -25.17 -0.90 2.28
C SER A 161 -25.45 -2.40 2.34
N ARG A 162 -26.63 -2.79 1.89
CA ARG A 162 -27.13 -4.16 1.85
C ARG A 162 -27.53 -4.54 0.41
N LEU A 163 -27.79 -5.83 0.23
CA LEU A 163 -28.31 -6.36 -1.03
C LEU A 163 -29.59 -5.60 -1.44
N GLY A 164 -29.68 -5.18 -2.69
CA GLY A 164 -30.80 -4.43 -3.26
C GLY A 164 -30.82 -2.94 -2.95
N ASP A 165 -29.87 -2.41 -2.18
CA ASP A 165 -29.79 -0.96 -1.92
C ASP A 165 -29.41 -0.19 -3.17
N LEU A 166 -30.08 0.96 -3.37
CA LEU A 166 -29.77 1.95 -4.38
C LEU A 166 -28.95 3.09 -3.77
N LEU A 167 -27.78 3.36 -4.32
CA LEU A 167 -26.80 4.31 -3.80
C LEU A 167 -26.42 5.34 -4.85
N SER A 168 -26.02 6.54 -4.40
CA SER A 168 -25.53 7.58 -5.29
C SER A 168 -24.01 7.72 -5.14
N LEU A 169 -23.27 7.57 -6.24
CA LEU A 169 -21.84 7.81 -6.32
C LEU A 169 -21.57 9.12 -7.09
N ARG A 170 -20.96 10.09 -6.42
CA ARG A 170 -20.48 11.30 -7.11
C ARG A 170 -19.19 11.02 -7.86
N THR A 171 -19.20 11.29 -9.16
CA THR A 171 -18.06 11.18 -10.06
C THR A 171 -17.75 12.55 -10.70
N PRO A 172 -16.56 12.75 -11.28
CA PRO A 172 -16.27 13.99 -12.03
C PRO A 172 -17.22 14.24 -13.22
N GLN A 173 -17.89 13.19 -13.70
CA GLN A 173 -18.81 13.24 -14.85
C GLN A 173 -20.27 13.44 -14.43
N GLY A 174 -20.58 13.34 -13.13
CA GLY A 174 -21.93 13.48 -12.61
C GLY A 174 -22.20 12.61 -11.40
N VAL A 175 -23.44 12.17 -11.25
CA VAL A 175 -23.87 11.26 -10.19
C VAL A 175 -24.30 9.95 -10.84
N ASP A 176 -23.65 8.86 -10.46
CA ASP A 176 -24.04 7.51 -10.86
C ASP A 176 -24.94 6.90 -9.78
N GLU A 177 -25.93 6.15 -10.21
CA GLU A 177 -26.75 5.30 -9.37
C GLU A 177 -26.15 3.88 -9.36
N LEU A 178 -25.94 3.32 -8.17
CA LEU A 178 -25.41 1.97 -7.97
C LEU A 178 -26.47 1.12 -7.26
N GLU A 179 -26.78 -0.05 -7.81
CA GLU A 179 -27.64 -1.06 -7.19
C GLU A 179 -26.79 -2.26 -6.77
N ILE A 180 -26.87 -2.67 -5.50
CA ILE A 180 -26.13 -3.81 -4.96
C ILE A 180 -26.80 -5.10 -5.40
N LEU A 181 -26.08 -5.93 -6.15
CA LEU A 181 -26.58 -7.21 -6.70
C LEU A 181 -26.13 -8.43 -5.89
N ASP A 182 -24.89 -8.39 -5.32
CA ASP A 182 -24.36 -9.48 -4.49
C ASP A 182 -23.26 -8.98 -3.53
N ILE A 183 -23.10 -9.69 -2.41
CA ILE A 183 -22.06 -9.42 -1.40
C ILE A 183 -21.40 -10.75 -1.03
N ASP A 184 -20.14 -10.95 -1.43
CA ASP A 184 -19.38 -12.18 -1.18
C ASP A 184 -18.13 -11.89 -0.31
N TYR A 185 -18.01 -12.62 0.79
CA TYR A 185 -16.80 -12.64 1.63
C TYR A 185 -16.00 -13.94 1.46
N ALA A 186 -16.61 -14.98 0.87
CA ALA A 186 -15.96 -16.25 0.65
C ALA A 186 -14.88 -16.22 -0.45
N TRP A 187 -14.80 -15.12 -1.21
CA TRP A 187 -13.78 -14.92 -2.23
C TRP A 187 -12.37 -15.06 -1.64
N PHE A 188 -12.18 -14.62 -0.38
CA PHE A 188 -10.88 -14.64 0.28
C PHE A 188 -10.39 -16.07 0.49
N ALA A 189 -11.23 -16.94 1.07
CA ALA A 189 -10.91 -18.34 1.25
C ALA A 189 -10.75 -19.10 -0.09
N LYS A 190 -11.54 -18.73 -1.12
CA LYS A 190 -11.41 -19.29 -2.47
C LYS A 190 -10.08 -18.95 -3.13
N GLU A 191 -9.53 -17.77 -2.87
CA GLU A 191 -8.29 -17.30 -3.50
C GLU A 191 -7.04 -17.68 -2.70
N TYR A 192 -7.10 -17.68 -1.37
CA TYR A 192 -5.93 -17.84 -0.49
C TYR A 192 -6.00 -19.06 0.43
N GLY A 193 -7.09 -19.78 0.42
CA GLY A 193 -7.35 -20.85 1.39
C GLY A 193 -7.83 -20.30 2.74
N ASP A 194 -8.28 -21.23 3.60
CA ASP A 194 -8.71 -20.87 4.96
C ASP A 194 -7.47 -20.47 5.77
N PRO A 195 -7.42 -19.28 6.38
CA PRO A 195 -6.30 -18.93 7.26
C PRO A 195 -6.30 -19.88 8.46
N ALA A 196 -5.22 -20.65 8.60
CA ALA A 196 -5.02 -21.57 9.72
C ALA A 196 -4.75 -20.84 11.04
#